data_cfc89d870385ad82f20941c9149bbdee
#
_entry.id   cfc89d870385ad82f20941c9149bbdee
#
_cell.length_a   1.000
_cell.length_b   1.000
_cell.length_c   1.000
_cell.angle_alpha   90.00
_cell.angle_beta   90.00
_cell.angle_gamma   90.00
#
_symmetry.space_group_name_H-M   'P 1'
#
loop_
_entity.id
_entity.type
_entity.pdbx_description
1 polymer ?
#
loop_
_entity_poly.entity_id
_entity_poly.type
_entity_poly.pdbx_seq_one_letter_code
_entity_poly.pdbx_strand_id
1 'polypeptide(L)'
;MYRSVLALLFASVLLLSGCAVGQQTVPKEKSGQETNMDGAAFDRSDEEITYMDTKDNVIYLAGGCFWGMEQLMQSIPGVIDAESGYANGTCEADADYKTVCKGETGFRETVRVEYDPEQVSLDALLMAYFYVIDPTAQNRQGNDRGSQYQTGVYFTNESARETVKRIAEIERGRSEKFFVEIGPLKNFYPAEEYHQNYLEKNPGGYCHIPRAEMELFSRLRI
;
A
#
# COMPACT_ATOMS: atom_id res chain seq x y z
N MET A 1 -6.48 -29.15 26.99
CA MET A 1 -5.78 -30.42 26.70
C MET A 1 -4.59 -30.09 25.81
N TYR A 2 -3.41 -30.35 26.35
CA TYR A 2 -2.09 -30.14 25.72
C TYR A 2 -1.81 -31.16 24.62
N ARG A 3 -1.12 -30.75 23.56
CA ARG A 3 -0.16 -31.59 22.78
C ARG A 3 0.72 -30.61 21.98
N SER A 4 1.92 -30.37 22.43
CA SER A 4 3.24 -31.03 22.36
C SER A 4 3.83 -31.05 20.95
N VAL A 5 4.76 -30.18 20.79
CA VAL A 5 6.10 -30.15 20.15
C VAL A 5 6.58 -31.46 19.54
N LEU A 6 7.09 -31.42 18.32
CA LEU A 6 8.24 -32.29 17.95
C LEU A 6 9.13 -31.55 16.92
N ALA A 7 10.33 -31.23 17.41
CA ALA A 7 11.48 -30.82 16.59
C ALA A 7 12.15 -32.05 16.00
N LEU A 8 12.61 -32.00 14.76
CA LEU A 8 13.56 -32.94 14.19
C LEU A 8 14.63 -32.19 13.39
N LEU A 9 15.80 -32.15 13.98
CA LEU A 9 17.11 -31.87 13.38
C LEU A 9 17.53 -33.08 12.54
N PHE A 10 18.04 -32.87 11.32
CA PHE A 10 19.01 -33.74 10.69
C PHE A 10 20.06 -32.92 9.94
N ALA A 11 21.30 -33.25 10.31
CA ALA A 11 22.54 -32.68 9.84
C ALA A 11 23.14 -33.48 8.68
N SER A 12 23.86 -32.76 7.82
CA SER A 12 25.10 -33.15 7.11
C SER A 12 25.13 -34.36 6.19
N VAL A 13 25.60 -34.17 4.97
CA VAL A 13 26.86 -34.77 4.45
C VAL A 13 27.30 -34.00 3.17
N LEU A 14 28.55 -33.51 3.22
CA LEU A 14 29.36 -33.08 2.07
C LEU A 14 29.81 -34.30 1.25
N LEU A 15 29.82 -34.19 -0.08
CA LEU A 15 30.78 -34.90 -0.94
C LEU A 15 31.15 -34.00 -2.13
N LEU A 16 32.47 -33.71 -2.15
CA LEU A 16 33.19 -33.08 -3.26
C LEU A 16 33.48 -34.15 -4.32
N SER A 17 33.28 -33.82 -5.58
CA SER A 17 34.11 -34.35 -6.67
C SER A 17 34.05 -33.43 -7.88
N GLY A 18 35.23 -33.11 -8.36
CA GLY A 18 35.49 -32.11 -9.39
C GLY A 18 35.62 -32.65 -10.80
N CYS A 19 35.97 -31.71 -11.70
CA CYS A 19 36.50 -31.81 -13.07
C CYS A 19 35.46 -31.87 -14.21
N ALA A 20 35.36 -30.89 -15.03
CA ALA A 20 36.09 -30.64 -16.27
C ALA A 20 35.40 -29.59 -17.16
N VAL A 21 36.25 -28.78 -17.75
CA VAL A 21 35.97 -27.69 -18.71
C VAL A 21 35.31 -28.25 -19.99
N GLY A 22 34.26 -27.57 -20.47
CA GLY A 22 33.71 -27.72 -21.79
C GLY A 22 32.93 -26.47 -22.17
N GLN A 23 33.56 -25.58 -22.96
CA GLN A 23 32.89 -24.47 -23.65
C GLN A 23 31.94 -25.05 -24.72
N GLN A 24 30.64 -24.82 -24.56
CA GLN A 24 29.68 -24.95 -25.64
C GLN A 24 28.89 -23.63 -25.76
N THR A 25 29.03 -23.07 -26.96
CA THR A 25 28.26 -21.93 -27.46
C THR A 25 26.79 -22.32 -27.56
N VAL A 26 25.90 -21.60 -26.89
CA VAL A 26 24.46 -21.76 -26.98
C VAL A 26 23.90 -20.71 -27.96
N PRO A 27 22.99 -21.10 -28.89
CA PRO A 27 22.37 -20.18 -29.83
C PRO A 27 21.37 -19.25 -29.15
N LYS A 28 21.28 -18.01 -29.63
CA LYS A 28 20.23 -17.04 -29.28
C LYS A 28 18.85 -17.63 -29.62
N GLU A 29 18.07 -17.97 -28.59
CA GLU A 29 16.64 -18.20 -28.73
C GLU A 29 15.87 -16.88 -28.66
N LYS A 30 14.90 -16.78 -29.56
CA LYS A 30 14.00 -15.65 -29.76
C LYS A 30 13.08 -15.52 -28.55
N SER A 31 12.90 -14.26 -28.08
CA SER A 31 11.94 -13.86 -27.07
C SER A 31 10.53 -14.38 -27.39
N GLY A 32 10.08 -15.36 -26.64
CA GLY A 32 8.68 -15.72 -26.57
C GLY A 32 7.93 -14.74 -25.69
N GLN A 33 6.93 -14.10 -26.25
CA GLN A 33 5.95 -13.29 -25.55
C GLN A 33 5.08 -14.22 -24.69
N GLU A 34 5.34 -14.31 -23.40
CA GLU A 34 4.39 -14.93 -22.47
C GLU A 34 3.29 -13.92 -22.15
N THR A 35 2.12 -14.15 -22.71
CA THR A 35 0.89 -13.47 -22.34
C THR A 35 0.35 -14.10 -21.05
N ASN A 36 0.63 -13.51 -19.91
CA ASN A 36 -0.09 -13.83 -18.67
C ASN A 36 -1.38 -13.01 -18.64
N MET A 37 -2.49 -13.69 -18.82
CA MET A 37 -3.81 -13.20 -18.46
C MET A 37 -3.93 -13.31 -16.93
N ASP A 38 -3.92 -12.17 -16.26
CA ASP A 38 -4.73 -11.80 -15.09
C ASP A 38 -4.18 -10.50 -14.50
N GLY A 39 -4.90 -9.48 -14.71
CA GLY A 39 -4.85 -8.07 -14.62
C GLY A 39 -4.37 -7.40 -13.38
N ALA A 40 -3.23 -6.96 -13.29
CA ALA A 40 -2.78 -5.60 -12.98
C ALA A 40 -1.40 -5.49 -13.59
N ALA A 41 -1.28 -4.81 -14.72
CA ALA A 41 -0.01 -4.60 -15.40
C ALA A 41 0.91 -3.84 -14.44
N PHE A 42 1.92 -4.54 -13.94
CA PHE A 42 3.06 -3.93 -13.30
C PHE A 42 3.85 -3.27 -14.43
N ASP A 43 3.69 -1.95 -14.59
CA ASP A 43 4.41 -1.18 -15.59
C ASP A 43 5.91 -1.24 -15.27
N ARG A 44 6.69 -1.84 -16.17
CA ARG A 44 8.15 -1.92 -16.11
C ARG A 44 8.81 -0.79 -16.91
N SER A 45 8.13 0.34 -17.07
CA SER A 45 8.80 1.48 -17.67
C SER A 45 9.81 2.05 -16.66
N ASP A 46 11.08 2.00 -17.02
CA ASP A 46 12.17 2.71 -16.36
C ASP A 46 12.09 4.22 -16.68
N GLU A 47 10.87 4.80 -16.66
CA GLU A 47 10.69 6.22 -16.73
C GLU A 47 11.28 6.84 -15.46
N GLU A 48 12.09 7.86 -15.63
CA GLU A 48 12.68 8.65 -14.53
C GLU A 48 11.54 9.20 -13.66
N ILE A 49 11.33 8.54 -12.52
CA ILE A 49 10.26 8.91 -11.60
C ILE A 49 10.66 10.21 -10.92
N THR A 50 10.02 11.31 -11.30
CA THR A 50 10.18 12.58 -10.58
C THR A 50 9.23 12.58 -9.39
N TYR A 51 9.77 12.43 -8.19
CA TYR A 51 8.99 12.45 -6.96
C TYR A 51 8.57 13.88 -6.59
N MET A 52 7.27 14.08 -6.29
CA MET A 52 6.73 15.39 -5.93
C MET A 52 6.99 15.79 -4.47
N ASP A 53 7.10 14.83 -3.56
CA ASP A 53 7.45 15.05 -2.16
C ASP A 53 8.86 14.49 -1.91
N THR A 54 9.77 15.32 -1.42
CA THR A 54 11.17 14.97 -1.17
C THR A 54 11.44 14.50 0.25
N LYS A 55 10.40 14.44 1.11
CA LYS A 55 10.54 13.91 2.46
C LYS A 55 10.66 12.38 2.43
N ASP A 56 11.68 11.86 3.08
CA ASP A 56 11.95 10.41 3.12
C ASP A 56 10.93 9.61 3.94
N ASN A 57 10.18 10.28 4.83
CA ASN A 57 9.26 9.70 5.80
C ASN A 57 7.79 10.05 5.52
N VAL A 58 7.40 10.03 4.25
CA VAL A 58 6.02 10.25 3.80
C VAL A 58 5.56 9.09 2.93
N ILE A 59 4.33 8.63 3.19
CA ILE A 59 3.63 7.62 2.39
C ILE A 59 2.19 8.05 2.13
N TYR A 60 1.61 7.62 1.01
CA TYR A 60 0.26 7.96 0.60
C TYR A 60 -0.60 6.69 0.53
N LEU A 61 -1.68 6.65 1.31
CA LEU A 61 -2.49 5.46 1.54
C LEU A 61 -3.95 5.69 1.13
N ALA A 62 -4.36 5.08 0.02
CA ALA A 62 -5.75 5.03 -0.42
C ALA A 62 -6.39 3.75 0.13
N GLY A 63 -7.35 3.87 1.04
CA GLY A 63 -7.93 2.73 1.76
C GLY A 63 -9.46 2.77 1.86
N GLY A 64 -10.16 3.21 0.82
CA GLY A 64 -11.59 3.50 0.87
C GLY A 64 -11.85 4.93 1.33
N CYS A 65 -12.90 5.17 2.12
CA CYS A 65 -13.17 6.50 2.68
C CYS A 65 -11.99 7.00 3.52
N PHE A 66 -11.44 8.15 3.15
CA PHE A 66 -10.25 8.73 3.79
C PHE A 66 -10.47 9.12 5.26
N TRP A 67 -11.69 9.40 5.72
CA TRP A 67 -11.95 9.73 7.13
C TRP A 67 -11.49 8.62 8.09
N GLY A 68 -11.79 7.36 7.74
CA GLY A 68 -11.38 6.22 8.55
C GLY A 68 -9.87 5.97 8.50
N MET A 69 -9.28 6.11 7.32
CA MET A 69 -7.83 5.94 7.14
C MET A 69 -7.05 7.05 7.84
N GLU A 70 -7.48 8.31 7.74
CA GLU A 70 -6.88 9.45 8.46
C GLU A 70 -6.88 9.19 9.96
N GLN A 71 -8.04 8.87 10.55
CA GLN A 71 -8.14 8.62 11.99
C GLN A 71 -7.30 7.41 12.42
N LEU A 72 -7.26 6.34 11.63
CA LEU A 72 -6.40 5.20 11.90
C LEU A 72 -4.93 5.62 11.97
N MET A 73 -4.43 6.30 10.93
CA MET A 73 -3.02 6.70 10.88
C MET A 73 -2.67 7.67 12.01
N GLN A 74 -3.51 8.65 12.29
CA GLN A 74 -3.33 9.58 13.43
C GLN A 74 -3.29 8.86 14.79
N SER A 75 -3.95 7.70 14.92
CA SER A 75 -3.94 6.94 16.16
C SER A 75 -2.64 6.19 16.43
N ILE A 76 -1.79 6.00 15.43
CA ILE A 76 -0.56 5.20 15.53
C ILE A 76 0.56 6.06 16.13
N PRO A 77 1.17 5.64 17.27
CA PRO A 77 2.32 6.34 17.84
C PRO A 77 3.47 6.43 16.83
N GLY A 78 4.03 7.61 16.67
CA GLY A 78 5.09 7.89 15.69
C GLY A 78 4.58 8.48 14.38
N VAL A 79 3.27 8.49 14.09
CA VAL A 79 2.71 9.31 13.03
C VAL A 79 2.73 10.78 13.48
N ILE A 80 3.35 11.63 12.67
CA ILE A 80 3.51 13.07 12.92
C ILE A 80 2.27 13.82 12.42
N ASP A 81 1.80 13.45 11.22
CA ASP A 81 0.68 14.08 10.55
C ASP A 81 -0.01 13.10 9.60
N ALA A 82 -1.33 13.23 9.45
CA ALA A 82 -2.10 12.51 8.47
C ALA A 82 -3.17 13.45 7.89
N GLU A 83 -3.12 13.67 6.58
CA GLU A 83 -3.92 14.64 5.84
C GLU A 83 -4.75 13.94 4.76
N SER A 84 -6.06 14.12 4.80
CA SER A 84 -6.97 13.61 3.76
C SER A 84 -6.84 14.41 2.46
N GLY A 85 -6.87 13.72 1.31
CA GLY A 85 -6.75 14.35 0.00
C GLY A 85 -7.10 13.42 -1.15
N TYR A 86 -6.75 13.86 -2.35
CA TYR A 86 -7.02 13.18 -3.61
C TYR A 86 -5.72 12.91 -4.34
N ALA A 87 -5.43 11.66 -4.66
CA ALA A 87 -4.17 11.26 -5.32
C ALA A 87 -4.39 10.64 -6.71
N ASN A 88 -3.38 10.79 -7.55
CA ASN A 88 -3.19 10.10 -8.82
C ASN A 88 -4.31 10.31 -9.86
N GLY A 89 -5.01 11.45 -9.79
CA GLY A 89 -6.06 11.82 -10.75
C GLY A 89 -5.56 12.68 -11.91
N THR A 90 -6.52 13.28 -12.61
CA THR A 90 -6.32 14.04 -13.86
C THR A 90 -5.53 15.33 -13.65
N CYS A 91 -6.10 16.30 -12.94
CA CYS A 91 -5.48 17.61 -12.70
C CYS A 91 -6.08 18.29 -11.45
N GLU A 92 -5.41 19.32 -10.96
CA GLU A 92 -5.81 20.08 -9.76
C GLU A 92 -7.24 20.61 -9.82
N ALA A 93 -7.68 21.08 -10.98
CA ALA A 93 -9.01 21.64 -11.16
C ALA A 93 -10.16 20.64 -10.91
N ASP A 94 -9.87 19.34 -10.97
CA ASP A 94 -10.83 18.26 -10.73
C ASP A 94 -10.72 17.68 -9.31
N ALA A 95 -9.78 18.19 -8.49
CA ALA A 95 -9.48 17.69 -7.14
C ALA A 95 -10.41 18.36 -6.10
N ASP A 96 -11.72 18.25 -6.30
CA ASP A 96 -12.74 18.62 -5.33
C ASP A 96 -13.70 17.47 -5.09
N TYR A 97 -14.24 17.36 -3.88
CA TYR A 97 -15.09 16.24 -3.47
C TYR A 97 -16.24 15.95 -4.44
N LYS A 98 -16.93 16.99 -4.86
CA LYS A 98 -18.11 16.85 -5.73
C LYS A 98 -17.75 16.29 -7.11
N THR A 99 -16.59 16.65 -7.64
CA THR A 99 -16.10 16.19 -8.93
C THR A 99 -15.51 14.79 -8.81
N VAL A 100 -14.71 14.52 -7.78
CA VAL A 100 -14.13 13.18 -7.50
C VAL A 100 -15.21 12.13 -7.30
N CYS A 101 -16.30 12.45 -6.58
CA CYS A 101 -17.42 11.53 -6.36
C CYS A 101 -18.19 11.14 -7.63
N LYS A 102 -18.00 11.82 -8.77
CA LYS A 102 -18.54 11.38 -10.06
C LYS A 102 -17.82 10.13 -10.60
N GLY A 103 -16.62 9.83 -10.09
CA GLY A 103 -15.85 8.63 -10.44
C GLY A 103 -15.12 8.69 -11.78
N GLU A 104 -15.01 9.87 -12.42
CA GLU A 104 -14.44 10.05 -13.75
C GLU A 104 -13.03 10.69 -13.74
N THR A 105 -12.59 11.24 -12.61
CA THR A 105 -11.35 12.00 -12.49
C THR A 105 -10.10 11.13 -12.33
N GLY A 106 -10.26 9.85 -12.08
CA GLY A 106 -9.14 8.97 -11.74
C GLY A 106 -8.57 9.18 -10.33
N PHE A 107 -8.99 10.19 -9.58
CA PHE A 107 -8.55 10.41 -8.19
C PHE A 107 -8.99 9.30 -7.25
N ARG A 108 -8.11 9.01 -6.28
CA ARG A 108 -8.38 8.15 -5.13
C ARG A 108 -8.46 9.00 -3.88
N GLU A 109 -9.46 8.75 -3.02
CA GLU A 109 -9.44 9.26 -1.66
C GLU A 109 -8.23 8.66 -0.94
N THR A 110 -7.31 9.52 -0.53
CA THR A 110 -5.98 9.13 -0.08
C THR A 110 -5.59 9.93 1.14
N VAL A 111 -4.88 9.31 2.07
CA VAL A 111 -4.28 9.98 3.22
C VAL A 111 -2.78 10.09 3.00
N ARG A 112 -2.24 11.31 3.06
CA ARG A 112 -0.83 11.59 3.17
C ARG A 112 -0.42 11.36 4.62
N VAL A 113 0.54 10.50 4.85
CA VAL A 113 1.01 10.14 6.20
C VAL A 113 2.47 10.51 6.34
N GLU A 114 2.77 11.44 7.24
CA GLU A 114 4.12 11.77 7.67
C GLU A 114 4.42 11.09 9.01
N TYR A 115 5.56 10.42 9.14
CA TYR A 115 5.88 9.62 10.32
C TYR A 115 7.33 9.81 10.77
N ASP A 116 7.59 9.54 12.04
CA ASP A 116 8.92 9.50 12.63
C ASP A 116 9.47 8.07 12.52
N PRO A 117 10.47 7.80 11.66
CA PRO A 117 11.01 6.47 11.45
C PRO A 117 11.74 5.89 12.68
N GLU A 118 12.07 6.73 13.68
CA GLU A 118 12.62 6.27 14.96
C GLU A 118 11.53 5.74 15.91
N GLN A 119 10.25 6.07 15.67
CA GLN A 119 9.11 5.66 16.50
C GLN A 119 8.20 4.64 15.81
N VAL A 120 8.05 4.73 14.48
CA VAL A 120 7.24 3.80 13.70
C VAL A 120 7.88 3.54 12.35
N SER A 121 8.02 2.28 11.97
CA SER A 121 8.56 1.91 10.66
C SER A 121 7.48 1.96 9.58
N LEU A 122 7.90 2.15 8.30
CA LEU A 122 6.98 2.03 7.17
C LEU A 122 6.35 0.63 7.09
N ASP A 123 7.08 -0.42 7.47
CA ASP A 123 6.54 -1.79 7.59
C ASP A 123 5.33 -1.86 8.52
N ALA A 124 5.42 -1.23 9.70
CA ALA A 124 4.33 -1.22 10.68
C ALA A 124 3.11 -0.44 10.17
N LEU A 125 3.32 0.69 9.51
CA LEU A 125 2.23 1.47 8.88
C LEU A 125 1.54 0.68 7.78
N LEU A 126 2.31 0.01 6.92
CA LEU A 126 1.75 -0.84 5.85
C LEU A 126 1.04 -2.06 6.42
N MET A 127 1.53 -2.65 7.52
CA MET A 127 0.83 -3.74 8.20
C MET A 127 -0.53 -3.28 8.75
N ALA A 128 -0.61 -2.10 9.37
CA ALA A 128 -1.87 -1.52 9.83
C ALA A 128 -2.83 -1.26 8.66
N TYR A 129 -2.32 -0.70 7.56
CA TYR A 129 -3.07 -0.44 6.33
C TYR A 129 -3.67 -1.74 5.76
N PHE A 130 -2.85 -2.76 5.50
CA PHE A 130 -3.31 -4.03 4.92
C PHE A 130 -4.22 -4.82 5.86
N TYR A 131 -4.12 -4.60 7.17
CA TYR A 131 -5.00 -5.25 8.14
C TYR A 131 -6.46 -4.75 8.04
N VAL A 132 -6.66 -3.46 7.73
CA VAL A 132 -7.99 -2.83 7.76
C VAL A 132 -8.67 -2.78 6.39
N ILE A 133 -7.95 -3.00 5.29
CA ILE A 133 -8.53 -3.02 3.94
C ILE A 133 -8.88 -4.44 3.48
N ASP A 134 -9.77 -4.52 2.51
CA ASP A 134 -9.97 -5.73 1.69
C ASP A 134 -9.17 -5.59 0.39
N PRO A 135 -8.00 -6.25 0.25
CA PRO A 135 -7.16 -6.13 -0.93
C PRO A 135 -7.76 -6.80 -2.17
N THR A 136 -8.83 -7.58 -2.00
CA THR A 136 -9.55 -8.28 -3.07
C THR A 136 -10.74 -7.48 -3.61
N ALA A 137 -11.03 -6.33 -3.03
CA ALA A 137 -12.14 -5.48 -3.43
C ALA A 137 -11.70 -4.46 -4.48
N GLN A 138 -12.33 -4.47 -5.65
CA GLN A 138 -12.09 -3.52 -6.72
C GLN A 138 -13.08 -2.36 -6.64
N ASN A 139 -12.59 -1.11 -6.65
CA ASN A 139 -13.38 0.12 -6.62
C ASN A 139 -14.38 0.16 -5.46
N ARG A 140 -14.03 -0.37 -4.31
CA ARG A 140 -14.87 -0.33 -3.09
C ARG A 140 -14.09 -0.69 -1.85
N GLN A 141 -14.57 -0.20 -0.68
CA GLN A 141 -14.22 -0.72 0.65
C GLN A 141 -15.46 -0.67 1.54
N GLY A 142 -15.78 -1.78 2.19
CA GLY A 142 -16.99 -1.90 2.97
C GLY A 142 -18.25 -1.58 2.15
N ASN A 143 -18.98 -0.55 2.56
CA ASN A 143 -20.19 -0.06 1.87
C ASN A 143 -19.90 1.00 0.81
N ASP A 144 -18.70 1.60 0.84
CA ASP A 144 -18.31 2.67 -0.09
C ASP A 144 -18.00 2.07 -1.46
N ARG A 145 -18.64 2.59 -2.50
CA ARG A 145 -18.53 2.13 -3.89
C ARG A 145 -18.23 3.29 -4.83
N GLY A 146 -17.22 3.11 -5.67
CA GLY A 146 -16.76 4.10 -6.64
C GLY A 146 -15.26 4.00 -6.85
N SER A 147 -14.77 4.49 -7.99
CA SER A 147 -13.35 4.47 -8.33
C SER A 147 -12.49 5.24 -7.33
N GLN A 148 -13.03 6.26 -6.67
CA GLN A 148 -12.36 7.03 -5.63
C GLN A 148 -12.02 6.19 -4.38
N TYR A 149 -12.73 5.09 -4.15
CA TYR A 149 -12.50 4.18 -3.01
C TYR A 149 -11.61 2.99 -3.37
N GLN A 150 -10.96 3.01 -4.54
CA GLN A 150 -9.96 2.03 -4.90
C GLN A 150 -8.78 2.12 -3.93
N THR A 151 -8.31 0.97 -3.44
CA THR A 151 -7.16 0.87 -2.54
C THR A 151 -5.84 1.07 -3.28
N GLY A 152 -4.88 1.72 -2.64
CA GLY A 152 -3.56 1.95 -3.22
C GLY A 152 -2.53 2.40 -2.20
N VAL A 153 -1.27 2.15 -2.51
CA VAL A 153 -0.09 2.64 -1.77
C VAL A 153 0.82 3.36 -2.77
N TYR A 154 1.04 4.65 -2.53
CA TYR A 154 1.83 5.48 -3.42
C TYR A 154 3.06 6.03 -2.70
N PHE A 155 4.23 5.87 -3.30
CA PHE A 155 5.53 6.23 -2.72
C PHE A 155 6.17 7.40 -3.48
N THR A 156 7.09 8.10 -2.80
CA THR A 156 7.74 9.32 -3.28
C THR A 156 9.28 9.20 -3.32
N ASN A 157 9.83 8.05 -2.92
CA ASN A 157 11.27 7.81 -2.92
C ASN A 157 11.59 6.31 -3.07
N GLU A 158 12.85 5.99 -3.38
CA GLU A 158 13.26 4.63 -3.68
C GLU A 158 13.24 3.71 -2.44
N SER A 159 13.59 4.22 -1.26
CA SER A 159 13.55 3.44 -0.01
C SER A 159 12.13 2.98 0.32
N ALA A 160 11.15 3.90 0.21
CA ALA A 160 9.75 3.58 0.37
C ALA A 160 9.25 2.59 -0.71
N ARG A 161 9.69 2.77 -1.98
CA ARG A 161 9.37 1.86 -3.09
C ARG A 161 9.77 0.42 -2.78
N GLU A 162 11.00 0.19 -2.30
CA GLU A 162 11.48 -1.15 -1.97
C GLU A 162 10.64 -1.80 -0.87
N THR A 163 10.37 -1.06 0.20
CA THR A 163 9.55 -1.54 1.32
C THR A 163 8.11 -1.84 0.89
N VAL A 164 7.48 -0.91 0.15
CA VAL A 164 6.11 -1.08 -0.35
C VAL A 164 5.99 -2.30 -1.27
N LYS A 165 6.92 -2.47 -2.22
CA LYS A 165 6.92 -3.63 -3.12
C LYS A 165 7.06 -4.94 -2.36
N ARG A 166 7.98 -5.02 -1.42
CA ARG A 166 8.22 -6.21 -0.59
C ARG A 166 6.96 -6.60 0.21
N ILE A 167 6.33 -5.64 0.88
CA ILE A 167 5.11 -5.90 1.65
C ILE A 167 3.94 -6.26 0.72
N ALA A 168 3.77 -5.55 -0.39
CA ALA A 168 2.71 -5.84 -1.36
C ALA A 168 2.83 -7.26 -1.95
N GLU A 169 4.04 -7.76 -2.21
CA GLU A 169 4.23 -9.14 -2.68
C GLU A 169 3.83 -10.17 -1.61
N ILE A 170 4.13 -9.91 -0.33
CA ILE A 170 3.71 -10.77 0.77
C ILE A 170 2.17 -10.81 0.85
N GLU A 171 1.51 -9.65 0.77
CA GLU A 171 0.05 -9.56 0.83
C GLU A 171 -0.63 -10.17 -0.41
N ARG A 172 -0.05 -9.98 -1.59
CA ARG A 172 -0.50 -10.61 -2.84
C ARG A 172 -0.49 -12.14 -2.73
N GLY A 173 0.51 -12.72 -2.08
CA GLY A 173 0.62 -14.16 -1.85
C GLY A 173 -0.44 -14.74 -0.89
N ARG A 174 -1.19 -13.90 -0.18
CA ARG A 174 -2.24 -14.31 0.77
C ARG A 174 -3.62 -14.47 0.16
N SER A 175 -3.84 -14.00 -1.08
CA SER A 175 -5.16 -13.97 -1.72
C SER A 175 -5.06 -14.32 -3.19
N GLU A 176 -6.11 -14.98 -3.74
CA GLU A 176 -6.19 -15.28 -5.18
C GLU A 176 -6.35 -14.02 -6.05
N LYS A 177 -6.85 -12.93 -5.45
CA LYS A 177 -7.05 -11.64 -6.11
C LYS A 177 -6.40 -10.54 -5.30
N PHE A 178 -5.78 -9.58 -5.98
CA PHE A 178 -5.15 -8.43 -5.35
C PHE A 178 -5.33 -7.22 -6.26
N PHE A 179 -6.15 -6.27 -5.83
CA PHE A 179 -6.50 -5.07 -6.60
C PHE A 179 -5.87 -3.78 -6.04
N VAL A 180 -5.02 -3.89 -5.00
CA VAL A 180 -4.35 -2.72 -4.45
C VAL A 180 -3.38 -2.13 -5.48
N GLU A 181 -3.53 -0.86 -5.81
CA GLU A 181 -2.62 -0.12 -6.68
C GLU A 181 -1.29 0.11 -5.95
N ILE A 182 -0.17 -0.24 -6.59
CA ILE A 182 1.17 -0.03 -6.04
C ILE A 182 1.97 0.76 -7.06
N GLY A 183 2.36 1.97 -6.72
CA GLY A 183 3.08 2.82 -7.68
C GLY A 183 3.62 4.12 -7.10
N PRO A 184 4.31 4.92 -7.93
CA PRO A 184 4.73 6.25 -7.54
C PRO A 184 3.52 7.17 -7.37
N LEU A 185 3.66 8.16 -6.49
CA LEU A 185 2.74 9.28 -6.43
C LEU A 185 2.91 10.14 -7.69
N LYS A 186 1.81 10.42 -8.39
CA LYS A 186 1.79 11.32 -9.56
C LYS A 186 1.41 12.74 -9.17
N ASN A 187 0.39 12.87 -8.33
CA ASN A 187 -0.07 14.13 -7.75
C ASN A 187 -0.85 13.86 -6.46
N PHE A 188 -0.93 14.87 -5.60
CA PHE A 188 -1.76 14.87 -4.41
C PHE A 188 -2.26 16.29 -4.15
N TYR A 189 -3.55 16.42 -3.86
CA TYR A 189 -4.19 17.67 -3.51
C TYR A 189 -4.95 17.47 -2.20
N PRO A 190 -4.68 18.28 -1.15
CA PRO A 190 -5.44 18.22 0.09
C PRO A 190 -6.94 18.36 -0.16
N ALA A 191 -7.72 17.55 0.54
CA ALA A 191 -9.17 17.71 0.53
C ALA A 191 -9.59 18.93 1.31
N GLU A 192 -10.82 19.36 1.10
CA GLU A 192 -11.40 20.54 1.73
C GLU A 192 -11.36 20.43 3.27
N GLU A 193 -11.19 21.54 3.95
CA GLU A 193 -11.00 21.64 5.42
C GLU A 193 -12.08 20.88 6.22
N TYR A 194 -13.30 20.81 5.73
CA TYR A 194 -14.37 20.08 6.41
C TYR A 194 -14.19 18.55 6.41
N HIS A 195 -13.29 18.01 5.58
CA HIS A 195 -12.91 16.61 5.57
C HIS A 195 -11.76 16.29 6.53
N GLN A 196 -10.91 17.27 6.83
CA GLN A 196 -9.76 17.07 7.72
C GLN A 196 -10.23 16.81 9.16
N ASN A 197 -9.68 15.78 9.80
CA ASN A 197 -10.03 15.36 11.16
C ASN A 197 -11.55 15.12 11.34
N TYR A 198 -12.20 14.60 10.29
CA TYR A 198 -13.66 14.51 10.27
C TYR A 198 -14.22 13.68 11.40
N LEU A 199 -13.65 12.51 11.70
CA LEU A 199 -14.15 11.62 12.75
C LEU A 199 -13.81 12.09 14.17
N GLU A 200 -12.76 12.92 14.34
CA GLU A 200 -12.51 13.64 15.59
C GLU A 200 -13.57 14.69 15.83
N LYS A 201 -13.86 15.52 14.81
CA LYS A 201 -14.91 16.56 14.85
C LYS A 201 -16.32 15.94 14.96
N ASN A 202 -16.52 14.72 14.43
CA ASN A 202 -17.80 14.01 14.36
C ASN A 202 -17.68 12.57 14.88
N PRO A 203 -17.63 12.32 16.21
CA PRO A 203 -17.37 10.99 16.78
C PRO A 203 -18.42 9.91 16.44
N GLY A 204 -19.63 10.33 15.98
CA GLY A 204 -20.69 9.44 15.48
C GLY A 204 -20.71 9.29 13.97
N GLY A 205 -19.75 9.86 13.25
CA GLY A 205 -19.65 9.80 11.80
C GLY A 205 -19.47 8.38 11.27
N TYR A 206 -19.81 8.21 9.99
CA TYR A 206 -19.60 6.93 9.31
C TYR A 206 -18.11 6.60 9.19
N CYS A 207 -17.76 5.36 9.51
CA CYS A 207 -16.42 4.81 9.31
C CYS A 207 -16.54 3.34 8.91
N HIS A 208 -15.83 2.94 7.85
CA HIS A 208 -15.78 1.54 7.43
C HIS A 208 -14.74 0.73 8.24
N ILE A 209 -13.82 1.39 8.94
CA ILE A 209 -12.84 0.75 9.82
C ILE A 209 -13.43 0.66 11.24
N PRO A 210 -13.52 -0.55 11.82
CA PRO A 210 -14.01 -0.72 13.18
C PRO A 210 -13.14 0.00 14.23
N ARG A 211 -13.75 0.65 15.22
CA ARG A 211 -13.02 1.33 16.30
C ARG A 211 -12.06 0.40 17.06
N ALA A 212 -12.43 -0.88 17.23
CA ALA A 212 -11.58 -1.86 17.89
C ALA A 212 -10.24 -2.08 17.16
N GLU A 213 -10.22 -1.95 15.83
CA GLU A 213 -9.01 -2.04 15.04
C GLU A 213 -8.14 -0.78 15.20
N MET A 214 -8.74 0.40 15.24
CA MET A 214 -8.02 1.64 15.56
C MET A 214 -7.37 1.60 16.96
N GLU A 215 -8.10 1.09 17.97
CA GLU A 215 -7.57 0.88 19.32
C GLU A 215 -6.41 -0.12 19.37
N LEU A 216 -6.44 -1.16 18.53
CA LEU A 216 -5.35 -2.12 18.41
C LEU A 216 -4.05 -1.42 17.99
N PHE A 217 -4.12 -0.61 16.95
CA PHE A 217 -2.94 0.07 16.39
C PHE A 217 -2.48 1.28 17.23
N SER A 218 -3.38 1.93 17.97
CA SER A 218 -3.01 3.00 18.90
C SER A 218 -2.09 2.53 20.04
N ARG A 219 -2.00 1.21 20.27
CA ARG A 219 -1.15 0.59 21.29
C ARG A 219 0.15 0.00 20.74
N LEU A 220 0.41 0.18 19.45
CA LEU A 220 1.69 -0.26 18.86
C LEU A 220 2.86 0.36 19.64
N ARG A 221 3.81 -0.48 19.99
CA ARG A 221 5.12 -0.10 20.54
C ARG A 221 6.16 -0.83 19.73
N ILE A 222 7.12 -0.10 19.20
CA ILE A 222 8.29 -0.66 18.50
C ILE A 222 9.43 -0.76 19.49
#